data_73df52048ea7c31489be15eda9e31f77
#
_entry.id   73df52048ea7c31489be15eda9e31f77
#
_cell.length_a   1.000
_cell.length_b   1.000
_cell.length_c   1.000
_cell.angle_alpha   90.00
_cell.angle_beta   90.00
_cell.angle_gamma   90.00
#
_symmetry.space_group_name_H-M   'P 1'
#
loop_
_entity.id
_entity.type
_entity.pdbx_description
1 polymer ?
#
loop_
_entity_poly.entity_id
_entity_poly.type
_entity_poly.pdbx_seq_one_letter_code
_entity_poly.pdbx_strand_id
1 'polypeptide(L)'
;LAGTMSRGLEIMPSLPDPFHRAVYMMFLVAEIHPFNDGNGRLARAMMNAELISGGQRRLLIPTAFRGDYIGGLRRLSKQDDPKTLIQVLDFAQRFTAAVDFSDIVAAQRVLTQCGAFQSGDEARLRMPRPAT
;
A
#
# COMPACT_ATOMS: atom_id res chain seq x y z
N LEU A 1 -6.84 13.43 19.06
CA LEU A 1 -7.02 12.55 17.88
C LEU A 1 -7.83 13.24 16.79
N ALA A 2 -9.02 13.74 17.10
CA ALA A 2 -9.85 14.41 16.09
C ALA A 2 -9.17 15.64 15.50
N GLY A 3 -8.49 16.45 16.32
CA GLY A 3 -7.76 17.63 15.85
C GLY A 3 -6.59 17.29 14.94
N THR A 4 -5.86 16.22 15.24
CA THR A 4 -4.75 15.76 14.41
C THR A 4 -5.25 15.23 13.06
N MET A 5 -6.35 14.47 13.05
CA MET A 5 -6.97 14.00 11.84
C MET A 5 -7.44 15.15 10.96
N SER A 6 -8.11 16.16 11.55
CA SER A 6 -8.59 17.35 10.84
C SER A 6 -7.43 18.10 10.18
N ARG A 7 -6.33 18.31 10.88
CA ARG A 7 -5.13 18.97 10.33
C ARG A 7 -4.52 18.17 9.20
N GLY A 8 -4.43 16.85 9.38
CA GLY A 8 -3.93 15.97 8.33
C GLY A 8 -4.77 16.05 7.07
N LEU A 9 -6.09 16.03 7.21
CA LEU A 9 -7.00 16.14 6.08
C LEU A 9 -6.94 17.50 5.38
N GLU A 10 -6.65 18.58 6.10
CA GLU A 10 -6.49 19.91 5.53
C GLU A 10 -5.26 19.98 4.59
N ILE A 11 -4.23 19.20 4.84
CA ILE A 11 -3.02 19.18 4.01
C ILE A 11 -3.24 18.41 2.70
N MET A 12 -4.17 17.47 2.68
CA MET A 12 -4.41 16.59 1.52
C MET A 12 -4.59 17.32 0.19
N PRO A 13 -5.39 18.41 0.11
CA PRO A 13 -5.56 19.09 -1.17
C PRO A 13 -4.30 19.77 -1.71
N SER A 14 -3.29 20.00 -0.87
CA SER A 14 -2.04 20.60 -1.30
C SER A 14 -1.12 19.62 -2.03
N LEU A 15 -1.38 18.31 -1.92
CA LEU A 15 -0.58 17.27 -2.56
C LEU A 15 -1.06 17.09 -4.00
N PRO A 16 -0.19 17.28 -5.01
CA PRO A 16 -0.63 17.35 -6.41
C PRO A 16 -0.93 16.00 -7.05
N ASP A 17 -0.35 14.92 -6.53
CA ASP A 17 -0.36 13.61 -7.16
C ASP A 17 -1.28 12.66 -6.38
N PRO A 18 -2.22 11.97 -7.06
CA PRO A 18 -3.08 10.97 -6.38
C PRO A 18 -2.29 9.90 -5.62
N PHE A 19 -1.15 9.45 -6.15
CA PHE A 19 -0.32 8.47 -5.47
C PHE A 19 0.23 9.03 -4.15
N HIS A 20 0.74 10.26 -4.16
CA HIS A 20 1.24 10.91 -2.95
C HIS A 20 0.13 11.14 -1.93
N ARG A 21 -1.06 11.55 -2.38
CA ARG A 21 -2.23 11.69 -1.49
C ARG A 21 -2.61 10.35 -0.86
N ALA A 22 -2.59 9.27 -1.64
CA ALA A 22 -2.90 7.94 -1.16
C ALA A 22 -1.90 7.47 -0.09
N VAL A 23 -0.60 7.64 -0.33
CA VAL A 23 0.44 7.29 0.62
C VAL A 23 0.28 8.11 1.91
N TYR A 24 0.05 9.40 1.76
CA TYR A 24 -0.16 10.30 2.91
C TYR A 24 -1.38 9.89 3.73
N MET A 25 -2.50 9.61 3.08
CA MET A 25 -3.72 9.18 3.77
C MET A 25 -3.50 7.89 4.55
N MET A 26 -2.84 6.92 3.93
CA MET A 26 -2.53 5.66 4.59
C MET A 26 -1.65 5.88 5.82
N PHE A 27 -0.59 6.68 5.68
CA PHE A 27 0.31 7.00 6.77
C PHE A 27 -0.41 7.73 7.90
N LEU A 28 -1.25 8.71 7.56
CA LEU A 28 -2.02 9.48 8.54
C LEU A 28 -2.91 8.57 9.40
N VAL A 29 -3.65 7.66 8.77
CA VAL A 29 -4.52 6.73 9.49
C VAL A 29 -3.69 5.75 10.33
N ALA A 30 -2.58 5.25 9.78
CA ALA A 30 -1.72 4.32 10.49
C ALA A 30 -1.08 4.95 11.73
N GLU A 31 -0.69 6.24 11.66
CA GLU A 31 -0.08 6.95 12.79
C GLU A 31 -1.09 7.34 13.86
N ILE A 32 -2.26 7.83 13.45
CA ILE A 32 -3.26 8.35 14.39
C ILE A 32 -3.97 7.21 15.13
N HIS A 33 -4.11 6.03 14.52
CA HIS A 33 -4.80 4.89 15.12
C HIS A 33 -6.18 5.29 15.67
N PRO A 34 -7.11 5.75 14.80
CA PRO A 34 -8.39 6.31 15.27
C PRO A 34 -9.30 5.29 15.96
N PHE A 35 -9.06 4.00 15.76
CA PHE A 35 -9.87 2.93 16.34
C PHE A 35 -9.02 1.98 17.16
N ASN A 36 -9.66 1.15 18.00
CA ASN A 36 -8.95 0.16 18.81
C ASN A 36 -8.42 -1.00 17.95
N ASP A 37 -9.07 -1.30 16.84
CA ASP A 37 -8.73 -2.39 15.94
C ASP A 37 -9.08 -2.02 14.51
N GLY A 38 -8.46 -2.71 13.54
CA GLY A 38 -8.75 -2.52 12.14
C GLY A 38 -8.09 -1.31 11.49
N ASN A 39 -7.19 -0.62 12.18
CA ASN A 39 -6.54 0.59 11.65
C ASN A 39 -5.72 0.32 10.40
N GLY A 40 -5.02 -0.81 10.33
CA GLY A 40 -4.25 -1.19 9.15
C GLY A 40 -5.14 -1.42 7.93
N ARG A 41 -6.26 -2.11 8.12
CA ARG A 41 -7.24 -2.32 7.04
C ARG A 41 -7.86 -1.01 6.59
N LEU A 42 -8.23 -0.16 7.54
CA LEU A 42 -8.76 1.16 7.24
C LEU A 42 -7.75 2.02 6.47
N ALA A 43 -6.50 2.03 6.92
CA ALA A 43 -5.44 2.78 6.25
C ALA A 43 -5.29 2.37 4.79
N ARG A 44 -5.27 1.07 4.51
CA ARG A 44 -5.17 0.56 3.14
C ARG A 44 -6.43 0.84 2.31
N ALA A 45 -7.61 0.75 2.92
CA ALA A 45 -8.86 1.09 2.24
C ALA A 45 -8.91 2.57 1.85
N MET A 46 -8.49 3.45 2.75
CA MET A 46 -8.44 4.89 2.47
C MET A 46 -7.40 5.23 1.41
N MET A 47 -6.25 4.56 1.44
CA MET A 47 -5.24 4.69 0.40
C MET A 47 -5.81 4.34 -0.97
N ASN A 48 -6.48 3.20 -1.08
CA ASN A 48 -7.07 2.75 -2.35
C ASN A 48 -8.21 3.66 -2.81
N ALA A 49 -9.00 4.20 -1.88
CA ALA A 49 -10.03 5.18 -2.21
C ALA A 49 -9.42 6.42 -2.88
N GLU A 50 -8.30 6.92 -2.36
CA GLU A 50 -7.59 8.05 -2.96
C GLU A 50 -7.03 7.72 -4.34
N LEU A 51 -6.45 6.52 -4.51
CA LEU A 51 -5.93 6.08 -5.81
C LEU A 51 -7.05 6.02 -6.85
N ILE A 52 -8.16 5.37 -6.53
CA ILE A 52 -9.29 5.20 -7.44
C ILE A 52 -9.91 6.56 -7.76
N SER A 53 -10.10 7.42 -6.76
CA SER A 53 -10.63 8.76 -6.94
C SER A 53 -9.75 9.61 -7.85
N GLY A 54 -8.45 9.39 -7.84
CA GLY A 54 -7.49 10.06 -8.72
C GLY A 54 -7.28 9.41 -10.08
N GLY A 55 -8.10 8.41 -10.44
CA GLY A 55 -7.99 7.72 -11.71
C GLY A 55 -6.86 6.71 -11.78
N GLN A 56 -6.25 6.37 -10.65
CA GLN A 56 -5.18 5.38 -10.60
C GLN A 56 -5.73 4.01 -10.18
N ARG A 57 -4.96 2.96 -10.43
CA ARG A 57 -5.32 1.61 -10.05
C ARG A 57 -5.09 1.41 -8.54
N ARG A 58 -5.98 0.64 -7.92
CA ARG A 58 -5.80 0.19 -6.53
C ARG A 58 -4.53 -0.66 -6.43
N LEU A 59 -3.99 -0.78 -5.22
CA LEU A 59 -2.89 -1.67 -4.96
C LEU A 59 -3.22 -2.62 -3.80
N LEU A 60 -2.63 -3.81 -3.86
CA LEU A 60 -2.67 -4.79 -2.79
C LEU A 60 -1.24 -4.95 -2.27
N ILE A 61 -1.11 -5.17 -0.97
CA ILE A 61 0.18 -5.43 -0.34
C ILE A 61 0.25 -6.93 -0.06
N PRO A 62 0.97 -7.71 -0.88
CA PRO A 62 1.08 -9.15 -0.65
C PRO A 62 1.77 -9.46 0.68
N THR A 63 1.52 -10.66 1.20
CA THR A 63 2.14 -11.13 2.44
C THR A 63 3.66 -11.04 2.37
N ALA A 64 4.25 -11.33 1.21
CA ALA A 64 5.69 -11.25 0.99
C ALA A 64 6.26 -9.83 1.22
N PHE A 65 5.44 -8.80 1.07
CA PHE A 65 5.83 -7.39 1.24
C PHE A 65 5.52 -6.83 2.62
N ARG A 66 4.91 -7.62 3.49
CA ARG A 66 4.49 -7.11 4.79
C ARG A 66 5.66 -6.53 5.60
N GLY A 67 6.81 -7.20 5.60
CA GLY A 67 8.00 -6.72 6.31
C GLY A 67 8.51 -5.40 5.75
N ASP A 68 8.61 -5.29 4.45
CA ASP A 68 9.06 -4.07 3.77
C ASP A 68 8.09 -2.91 3.98
N TYR A 69 6.79 -3.19 3.93
CA TYR A 69 5.74 -2.19 4.18
C TYR A 69 5.82 -1.64 5.60
N ILE A 70 5.89 -2.52 6.60
CA ILE A 70 5.97 -2.11 8.01
C ILE A 70 7.29 -1.37 8.26
N GLY A 71 8.39 -1.85 7.68
CA GLY A 71 9.68 -1.18 7.77
C GLY A 71 9.65 0.23 7.19
N GLY A 72 9.01 0.40 6.03
CA GLY A 72 8.82 1.70 5.40
C GLY A 72 7.99 2.66 6.24
N LEU A 73 6.92 2.16 6.85
CA LEU A 73 6.11 2.96 7.78
C LEU A 73 6.93 3.43 8.98
N ARG A 74 7.75 2.55 9.55
CA ARG A 74 8.60 2.90 10.70
C ARG A 74 9.65 3.95 10.33
N ARG A 75 10.26 3.84 9.16
CA ARG A 75 11.25 4.83 8.70
C ARG A 75 10.62 6.20 8.51
N LEU A 76 9.42 6.25 7.95
CA LEU A 76 8.70 7.51 7.80
C LEU A 76 8.34 8.09 9.17
N SER A 77 7.81 7.26 10.07
CA SER A 77 7.39 7.70 11.40
C SER A 77 8.55 8.17 12.28
N LYS A 78 9.67 7.44 12.29
CA LYS A 78 10.78 7.68 13.23
C LYS A 78 11.90 8.51 12.66
N GLN A 79 12.13 8.45 11.35
CA GLN A 79 13.26 9.11 10.70
C GLN A 79 12.81 10.17 9.69
N ASP A 80 11.50 10.35 9.54
CA ASP A 80 10.92 11.29 8.58
C ASP A 80 11.38 11.01 7.14
N ASP A 81 11.63 9.73 6.83
CA ASP A 81 12.12 9.29 5.53
C ASP A 81 11.04 8.46 4.81
N PRO A 82 10.36 9.03 3.80
CA PRO A 82 9.31 8.34 3.06
C PRO A 82 9.82 7.43 1.93
N LYS A 83 11.09 7.46 1.63
CA LYS A 83 11.65 6.85 0.41
C LYS A 83 11.34 5.35 0.31
N THR A 84 11.60 4.60 1.36
CA THR A 84 11.37 3.15 1.38
C THR A 84 9.87 2.83 1.19
N LEU A 85 9.01 3.55 1.90
CA LEU A 85 7.57 3.34 1.80
C LEU A 85 7.06 3.61 0.38
N ILE A 86 7.50 4.70 -0.23
CA ILE A 86 7.11 5.06 -1.59
C ILE A 86 7.56 3.98 -2.57
N GLN A 87 8.78 3.47 -2.44
CA GLN A 87 9.31 2.42 -3.32
C GLN A 87 8.51 1.12 -3.19
N VAL A 88 8.19 0.73 -1.95
CA VAL A 88 7.41 -0.48 -1.68
C VAL A 88 6.00 -0.37 -2.29
N LEU A 89 5.34 0.76 -2.07
CA LEU A 89 3.98 0.96 -2.56
C LEU A 89 3.94 1.12 -4.08
N ASP A 90 4.92 1.77 -4.68
CA ASP A 90 5.03 1.86 -6.13
C ASP A 90 5.17 0.47 -6.77
N PHE A 91 6.04 -0.36 -6.21
CA PHE A 91 6.20 -1.74 -6.69
C PHE A 91 4.90 -2.53 -6.51
N ALA A 92 4.24 -2.39 -5.35
CA ALA A 92 2.98 -3.09 -5.08
C ALA A 92 1.88 -2.66 -6.06
N GLN A 93 1.81 -1.39 -6.43
CA GLN A 93 0.85 -0.92 -7.42
C GLN A 93 1.13 -1.53 -8.80
N ARG A 94 2.37 -1.53 -9.23
CA ARG A 94 2.76 -2.15 -10.52
C ARG A 94 2.52 -3.65 -10.50
N PHE A 95 2.82 -4.31 -9.41
CA PHE A 95 2.57 -5.75 -9.24
C PHE A 95 1.07 -6.05 -9.35
N THR A 96 0.24 -5.30 -8.62
CA THR A 96 -1.21 -5.49 -8.63
C THR A 96 -1.78 -5.29 -10.04
N ALA A 97 -1.29 -4.27 -10.75
CA ALA A 97 -1.72 -4.00 -12.12
C ALA A 97 -1.34 -5.09 -13.11
N ALA A 98 -0.27 -5.83 -12.83
CA ALA A 98 0.22 -6.91 -13.70
C ALA A 98 -0.52 -8.24 -13.50
N VAL A 99 -1.37 -8.36 -12.47
CA VAL A 99 -2.15 -9.56 -12.20
C VAL A 99 -3.58 -9.37 -12.68
N ASP A 100 -4.08 -10.33 -13.47
CA ASP A 100 -5.47 -10.33 -13.91
C ASP A 100 -6.33 -11.03 -12.87
N PHE A 101 -7.16 -10.27 -12.16
CA PHE A 101 -8.05 -10.78 -11.12
C PHE A 101 -9.43 -11.19 -11.64
N SER A 102 -9.67 -11.15 -12.95
CA SER A 102 -10.97 -11.54 -13.52
C SER A 102 -11.23 -13.03 -13.40
N ASP A 103 -10.18 -13.85 -13.32
CA ASP A 103 -10.25 -15.29 -13.05
C ASP A 103 -9.47 -15.57 -11.76
N ILE A 104 -10.23 -15.91 -10.69
CA ILE A 104 -9.65 -16.11 -9.36
C ILE A 104 -8.64 -17.27 -9.34
N VAL A 105 -8.93 -18.37 -10.03
CA VAL A 105 -8.06 -19.54 -10.04
C VAL A 105 -6.73 -19.22 -10.74
N ALA A 106 -6.81 -18.57 -11.90
CA ALA A 106 -5.62 -18.15 -12.64
C ALA A 106 -4.81 -17.11 -11.85
N ALA A 107 -5.48 -16.14 -11.23
CA ALA A 107 -4.83 -15.13 -10.40
C ALA A 107 -4.09 -15.77 -9.22
N GLN A 108 -4.73 -16.72 -8.53
CA GLN A 108 -4.12 -17.41 -7.40
C GLN A 108 -2.85 -18.16 -7.82
N ARG A 109 -2.87 -18.80 -9.00
CA ARG A 109 -1.70 -19.48 -9.55
C ARG A 109 -0.56 -18.49 -9.81
N VAL A 110 -0.85 -17.36 -10.43
CA VAL A 110 0.15 -16.32 -10.72
C VAL A 110 0.72 -15.78 -9.41
N LEU A 111 -0.12 -15.46 -8.44
CA LEU A 111 0.32 -14.95 -7.14
C LEU A 111 1.24 -15.96 -6.44
N THR A 112 0.91 -17.25 -6.47
CA THR A 112 1.74 -18.29 -5.86
C THR A 112 3.10 -18.36 -6.56
N GLN A 113 3.13 -18.33 -7.90
CA GLN A 113 4.38 -18.36 -8.67
C GLN A 113 5.26 -17.14 -8.38
N CYS A 114 4.66 -15.99 -8.10
CA CYS A 114 5.39 -14.76 -7.78
C CYS A 114 5.86 -14.69 -6.33
N GLY A 115 5.52 -15.66 -5.49
CA GLY A 115 5.90 -15.67 -4.09
C GLY A 115 5.06 -14.76 -3.20
N ALA A 116 3.87 -14.36 -3.65
CA ALA A 116 3.03 -13.38 -2.95
C ALA A 116 2.59 -13.85 -1.57
N PHE A 117 2.45 -15.16 -1.36
CA PHE A 117 1.97 -15.73 -0.10
C PHE A 117 3.10 -16.16 0.83
N GLN A 118 4.36 -15.98 0.43
CA GLN A 118 5.50 -16.28 1.29
C GLN A 118 5.56 -15.29 2.45
N SER A 119 6.19 -15.73 3.56
CA SER A 119 6.36 -14.89 4.74
C SER A 119 7.76 -15.07 5.31
N GLY A 120 8.18 -14.14 6.18
CA GLY A 120 9.48 -14.17 6.81
C GLY A 120 10.55 -13.42 6.00
N ASP A 121 11.78 -13.45 6.52
CA ASP A 121 12.88 -12.65 5.98
C ASP A 121 13.33 -13.11 4.59
N GLU A 122 13.06 -14.37 4.24
CA GLU A 122 13.44 -14.94 2.96
C GLU A 122 12.37 -14.73 1.86
N ALA A 123 11.21 -14.22 2.23
CA ALA A 123 10.15 -13.97 1.27
C ALA A 123 10.60 -12.96 0.21
N ARG A 124 10.36 -13.30 -1.05
CA ARG A 124 10.67 -12.43 -2.19
C ARG A 124 9.49 -12.41 -3.15
N LEU A 125 8.99 -11.22 -3.39
CA LEU A 125 7.95 -11.00 -4.39
C LEU A 125 8.59 -10.73 -5.74
N ARG A 126 8.15 -11.46 -6.76
CA ARG A 126 8.62 -11.29 -8.13
C ARG A 126 7.47 -10.81 -9.01
N MET A 127 7.78 -9.97 -9.99
CA MET A 127 6.78 -9.54 -10.96
C MET A 127 6.27 -10.72 -11.78
N PRO A 128 4.98 -10.75 -12.16
CA PRO A 128 4.47 -11.78 -13.06
C PRO A 128 5.23 -11.74 -14.38
N ARG A 129 5.44 -12.92 -14.96
CA ARG A 129 6.02 -13.01 -16.30
C ARG A 129 5.01 -12.49 -17.33
N PRO A 130 5.45 -11.73 -18.33
CA PRO A 130 4.55 -11.33 -19.40
C PRO A 130 3.93 -12.55 -20.08
N ALA A 131 2.67 -12.42 -20.46
CA ALA A 131 2.01 -13.45 -21.28
C ALA A 131 2.72 -13.52 -22.65
N THR A 132 3.18 -14.70 -22.99
CA THR A 132 3.83 -14.95 -24.29
C THR A 132 2.81 -15.43 -25.31
#